data_435c87c33d649851881dbe5f8099f351
#
_entry.id   435c87c33d649851881dbe5f8099f351
#
_cell.length_a   1.000
_cell.length_b   1.000
_cell.length_c   1.000
_cell.angle_alpha   90.00
_cell.angle_beta   90.00
_cell.angle_gamma   90.00
#
_symmetry.space_group_name_H-M   'P 1'
#
loop_
_entity.id
_entity.type
_entity.pdbx_description
1 polymer ?
#
loop_
_entity_poly.entity_id
_entity_poly.type
_entity_poly.pdbx_seq_one_letter_code
_entity_poly.pdbx_strand_id
1 'polypeptide(L)'
;MRFALKTRPEHTTWQQMRDVWVAADQHEIFESAWHWDHFYPLSGDLAGPNLEAWTTLAALAQATSRIRVGCQVSGMIYRHPAVLANMAATTDIISGGRLELGVGAGWNELETAAYGIELYPLKERFDRFDEGVQAIIALLTEKSANFDGKYIQLKDAYCEPKAVQTPHPPIAIGGKGPKRTLRAVAKWAQHWNAIVPGPAEWAPLKEILVQHCAEVGRDVSAITCSVNLRIDPDESLDVAVATAAAYAEAGVDMVVMNLPLDAPPSVVEPLAKALAPLA
;
A
#
# COMPACT_ATOMS: atom_id res chain seq x y z
N MET A 1 -6.46 -8.75 -16.46
CA MET A 1 -5.46 -8.21 -15.51
C MET A 1 -6.01 -6.93 -14.89
N ARG A 2 -5.82 -6.72 -13.59
CA ARG A 2 -6.23 -5.49 -12.92
C ARG A 2 -5.07 -4.51 -12.86
N PHE A 3 -5.35 -3.19 -12.86
CA PHE A 3 -4.31 -2.17 -12.82
C PHE A 3 -4.56 -1.13 -11.74
N ALA A 4 -3.46 -0.63 -11.19
CA ALA A 4 -3.44 0.48 -10.26
C ALA A 4 -2.36 1.48 -10.68
N LEU A 5 -2.47 2.72 -10.23
CA LEU A 5 -1.44 3.74 -10.38
C LEU A 5 -0.69 3.97 -9.07
N LYS A 6 0.57 4.34 -9.17
CA LYS A 6 1.35 4.80 -8.03
C LYS A 6 2.12 6.05 -8.38
N THR A 7 1.94 7.09 -7.58
CA THR A 7 2.71 8.32 -7.63
C THR A 7 3.70 8.38 -6.47
N ARG A 8 4.69 9.23 -6.57
CA ARG A 8 5.66 9.46 -5.50
C ARG A 8 5.37 10.82 -4.86
N PRO A 9 5.31 10.93 -3.52
CA PRO A 9 5.12 12.21 -2.85
C PRO A 9 6.40 13.06 -2.82
N GLU A 10 7.52 12.52 -3.29
CA GLU A 10 8.83 13.19 -3.38
C GLU A 10 8.98 14.01 -4.67
N HIS A 11 9.72 15.11 -4.62
CA HIS A 11 10.06 15.97 -5.77
C HIS A 11 8.85 16.36 -6.62
N THR A 12 7.72 16.57 -6.00
CA THR A 12 6.45 16.93 -6.65
C THR A 12 5.74 18.02 -5.86
N THR A 13 4.66 18.53 -6.42
CA THR A 13 3.76 19.47 -5.76
C THR A 13 2.41 18.81 -5.48
N TRP A 14 1.66 19.38 -4.52
CA TRP A 14 0.28 18.96 -4.28
C TRP A 14 -0.57 18.98 -5.56
N GLN A 15 -0.45 20.03 -6.36
CA GLN A 15 -1.22 20.22 -7.59
C GLN A 15 -0.93 19.11 -8.61
N GLN A 16 0.36 18.83 -8.85
CA GLN A 16 0.77 17.77 -9.78
C GLN A 16 0.22 16.42 -9.34
N MET A 17 0.43 16.06 -8.09
CA MET A 17 -0.03 14.76 -7.57
C MET A 17 -1.56 14.63 -7.63
N ARG A 18 -2.29 15.68 -7.21
CA ARG A 18 -3.75 15.72 -7.29
C ARG A 18 -4.23 15.55 -8.73
N ASP A 19 -3.65 16.30 -9.67
CA ASP A 19 -4.12 16.30 -11.06
C ASP A 19 -3.91 14.94 -11.74
N VAL A 20 -2.82 14.21 -11.41
CA VAL A 20 -2.61 12.83 -11.85
C VAL A 20 -3.67 11.88 -11.28
N TRP A 21 -4.00 12.00 -9.98
CA TRP A 21 -5.01 11.13 -9.36
C TRP A 21 -6.42 11.43 -9.90
N VAL A 22 -6.76 12.70 -10.11
CA VAL A 22 -8.03 13.12 -10.73
C VAL A 22 -8.12 12.60 -12.17
N ALA A 23 -7.02 12.67 -12.93
CA ALA A 23 -6.99 12.06 -14.27
C ALA A 23 -7.20 10.53 -14.20
N ALA A 24 -6.54 9.84 -13.29
CA ALA A 24 -6.69 8.39 -13.11
C ALA A 24 -8.12 8.00 -12.71
N ASP A 25 -8.81 8.83 -11.93
CA ASP A 25 -10.20 8.63 -11.50
C ASP A 25 -11.20 8.60 -12.67
N GLN A 26 -10.85 9.19 -13.81
CA GLN A 26 -11.67 9.19 -15.04
C GLN A 26 -11.50 7.91 -15.88
N HIS A 27 -10.54 7.05 -15.58
CA HIS A 27 -10.25 5.83 -16.36
C HIS A 27 -10.55 4.58 -15.54
N GLU A 28 -11.61 3.85 -15.89
CA GLU A 28 -12.08 2.64 -15.18
C GLU A 28 -11.03 1.54 -15.09
N ILE A 29 -10.07 1.51 -15.99
CA ILE A 29 -8.98 0.53 -15.99
C ILE A 29 -8.12 0.61 -14.72
N PHE A 30 -8.01 1.78 -14.09
CA PHE A 30 -7.31 1.93 -12.82
C PHE A 30 -8.29 1.77 -11.65
N GLU A 31 -8.15 0.69 -10.90
CA GLU A 31 -9.00 0.41 -9.74
C GLU A 31 -8.58 1.17 -8.50
N SER A 32 -7.28 1.41 -8.34
CA SER A 32 -6.71 2.09 -7.17
C SER A 32 -5.54 2.99 -7.53
N ALA A 33 -5.32 3.98 -6.67
CA ALA A 33 -4.15 4.85 -6.73
C ALA A 33 -3.42 4.86 -5.39
N TRP A 34 -2.10 4.87 -5.46
CA TRP A 34 -1.21 4.67 -4.32
C TRP A 34 -0.11 5.71 -4.29
N HIS A 35 0.38 6.00 -3.09
CA HIS A 35 1.68 6.62 -2.84
C HIS A 35 2.37 5.92 -1.67
N TRP A 36 3.47 6.44 -1.14
CA TRP A 36 4.17 5.84 0.00
C TRP A 36 4.24 6.76 1.22
N ASP A 37 4.59 6.18 2.36
CA ASP A 37 4.71 6.86 3.65
C ASP A 37 6.19 6.98 4.05
N HIS A 38 6.84 8.03 3.55
CA HIS A 38 8.18 8.46 3.93
C HIS A 38 8.18 9.95 4.21
N PHE A 39 9.11 10.43 5.04
CA PHE A 39 9.11 11.83 5.49
C PHE A 39 10.00 12.74 4.63
N TYR A 40 10.90 12.16 3.83
CA TYR A 40 11.69 12.85 2.82
C TYR A 40 12.01 11.94 1.62
N PRO A 41 12.55 12.51 0.54
CA PRO A 41 12.78 11.75 -0.69
C PRO A 41 13.60 10.48 -0.49
N LEU A 42 13.24 9.42 -1.20
CA LEU A 42 14.00 8.17 -1.29
C LEU A 42 15.03 8.18 -2.42
N SER A 43 14.95 9.18 -3.31
CA SER A 43 15.85 9.32 -4.46
C SER A 43 16.16 10.79 -4.74
N GLY A 44 17.26 11.04 -5.45
CA GLY A 44 17.68 12.41 -5.78
C GLY A 44 18.15 13.20 -4.56
N ASP A 45 17.78 14.49 -4.48
CA ASP A 45 18.12 15.36 -3.37
C ASP A 45 17.25 15.03 -2.15
N LEU A 46 17.88 14.53 -1.09
CA LEU A 46 17.18 14.19 0.16
C LEU A 46 16.60 15.41 0.89
N ALA A 47 17.09 16.63 0.60
CA ALA A 47 16.53 17.88 1.11
C ALA A 47 15.39 18.43 0.24
N GLY A 48 15.05 17.73 -0.83
CA GLY A 48 13.96 18.11 -1.73
C GLY A 48 12.57 17.96 -1.08
N PRO A 49 11.53 18.48 -1.76
CA PRO A 49 10.16 18.42 -1.23
C PRO A 49 9.67 16.97 -1.15
N ASN A 50 8.95 16.68 -0.07
CA ASN A 50 8.19 15.43 0.11
C ASN A 50 6.90 15.73 0.88
N LEU A 51 5.76 15.33 0.35
CA LEU A 51 4.47 15.52 0.98
C LEU A 51 4.22 14.44 2.04
N GLU A 52 3.70 14.83 3.21
CA GLU A 52 3.35 13.88 4.26
C GLU A 52 2.19 12.98 3.80
N ALA A 53 2.34 11.69 4.01
CA ALA A 53 1.53 10.67 3.36
C ALA A 53 0.04 10.74 3.73
N TRP A 54 -0.31 10.67 5.00
CA TRP A 54 -1.71 10.54 5.42
C TRP A 54 -2.51 11.82 5.26
N THR A 55 -1.88 12.99 5.47
CA THR A 55 -2.49 14.28 5.18
C THR A 55 -2.78 14.42 3.69
N THR A 56 -1.83 14.03 2.85
CA THR A 56 -1.99 14.02 1.39
C THR A 56 -3.05 13.01 0.95
N LEU A 57 -3.06 11.79 1.54
CA LEU A 57 -4.03 10.75 1.21
C LEU A 57 -5.48 11.19 1.46
N ALA A 58 -5.73 11.83 2.60
CA ALA A 58 -7.07 12.35 2.92
C ALA A 58 -7.53 13.40 1.90
N ALA A 59 -6.62 14.29 1.47
CA ALA A 59 -6.91 15.30 0.46
C ALA A 59 -7.14 14.67 -0.94
N LEU A 60 -6.36 13.64 -1.32
CA LEU A 60 -6.53 12.89 -2.56
C LEU A 60 -7.84 12.08 -2.57
N ALA A 61 -8.20 11.50 -1.42
CA ALA A 61 -9.48 10.82 -1.25
C ALA A 61 -10.68 11.75 -1.49
N GLN A 62 -10.58 13.00 -1.03
CA GLN A 62 -11.62 14.02 -1.28
C GLN A 62 -11.60 14.55 -2.72
N ALA A 63 -10.43 14.58 -3.37
CA ALA A 63 -10.30 15.06 -4.75
C ALA A 63 -10.74 14.05 -5.82
N THR A 64 -10.95 12.78 -5.44
CA THR A 64 -11.36 11.68 -6.32
C THR A 64 -12.73 11.12 -5.89
N SER A 65 -13.40 10.37 -6.77
CA SER A 65 -14.76 9.90 -6.52
C SER A 65 -14.95 8.39 -6.65
N ARG A 66 -14.18 7.73 -7.51
CA ARG A 66 -14.32 6.31 -7.88
C ARG A 66 -13.14 5.46 -7.42
N ILE A 67 -11.94 5.91 -7.74
CA ILE A 67 -10.71 5.14 -7.56
C ILE A 67 -10.46 4.85 -6.06
N ARG A 68 -10.08 3.63 -5.73
CA ARG A 68 -9.64 3.30 -4.36
C ARG A 68 -8.33 4.00 -4.06
N VAL A 69 -8.11 4.35 -2.81
CA VAL A 69 -6.97 5.15 -2.38
C VAL A 69 -6.19 4.44 -1.29
N GLY A 70 -4.86 4.52 -1.33
CA GLY A 70 -4.06 3.86 -0.31
C GLY A 70 -2.63 4.37 -0.20
N CYS A 71 -2.01 4.08 0.92
CA CYS A 71 -0.59 4.24 1.14
C CYS A 71 0.09 2.87 1.03
N GLN A 72 1.11 2.75 0.17
CA GLN A 72 1.78 1.48 -0.10
C GLN A 72 3.28 1.60 0.19
N VAL A 73 3.70 1.44 1.45
CA VAL A 73 2.90 1.10 2.63
C VAL A 73 3.32 1.98 3.81
N SER A 74 2.45 2.15 4.81
CA SER A 74 2.81 2.84 6.07
C SER A 74 3.68 1.93 6.93
N GLY A 75 4.82 2.47 7.37
CA GLY A 75 5.68 1.77 8.33
C GLY A 75 5.04 1.73 9.72
N MET A 76 4.87 0.53 10.29
CA MET A 76 4.28 0.37 11.63
C MET A 76 5.08 1.07 12.74
N ILE A 77 6.33 1.41 12.47
CA ILE A 77 7.23 2.12 13.39
C ILE A 77 7.02 3.64 13.40
N TYR A 78 6.34 4.20 12.39
CA TYR A 78 6.20 5.66 12.25
C TYR A 78 5.12 6.27 13.14
N ARG A 79 4.10 5.47 13.49
CA ARG A 79 2.95 5.92 14.31
C ARG A 79 2.51 4.81 15.25
N HIS A 80 1.98 5.20 16.39
CA HIS A 80 1.30 4.23 17.25
C HIS A 80 0.12 3.60 16.49
N PRO A 81 -0.08 2.27 16.53
CA PRO A 81 -1.15 1.59 15.79
C PRO A 81 -2.55 2.16 16.03
N ALA A 82 -2.84 2.62 17.27
CA ALA A 82 -4.13 3.25 17.57
C ALA A 82 -4.33 4.58 16.83
N VAL A 83 -3.27 5.37 16.63
CA VAL A 83 -3.32 6.60 15.82
C VAL A 83 -3.55 6.25 14.37
N LEU A 84 -2.83 5.25 13.85
CA LEU A 84 -3.01 4.79 12.46
C LEU A 84 -4.42 4.25 12.21
N ALA A 85 -5.01 3.52 13.16
CA ALA A 85 -6.40 3.05 13.07
C ALA A 85 -7.40 4.21 12.95
N ASN A 86 -7.24 5.26 13.77
CA ASN A 86 -8.09 6.47 13.69
C ASN A 86 -7.92 7.22 12.36
N MET A 87 -6.68 7.34 11.86
CA MET A 87 -6.39 7.94 10.56
C MET A 87 -7.06 7.13 9.44
N ALA A 88 -6.96 5.80 9.50
CA ALA A 88 -7.57 4.90 8.53
C ALA A 88 -9.11 5.00 8.54
N ALA A 89 -9.74 4.95 9.71
CA ALA A 89 -11.20 5.10 9.82
C ALA A 89 -11.67 6.44 9.26
N THR A 90 -10.96 7.53 9.59
CA THR A 90 -11.29 8.88 9.10
C THR A 90 -11.12 8.99 7.60
N THR A 91 -9.99 8.50 7.05
CA THR A 91 -9.74 8.53 5.60
C THR A 91 -10.75 7.67 4.83
N ASP A 92 -11.15 6.54 5.41
CA ASP A 92 -12.19 5.69 4.82
C ASP A 92 -13.54 6.41 4.75
N ILE A 93 -13.92 7.14 5.79
CA ILE A 93 -15.13 7.98 5.79
C ILE A 93 -15.03 9.10 4.74
N ILE A 94 -13.91 9.82 4.69
CA ILE A 94 -13.68 10.90 3.72
C ILE A 94 -13.78 10.37 2.28
N SER A 95 -13.25 9.18 2.04
CA SER A 95 -13.28 8.54 0.72
C SER A 95 -14.63 7.88 0.37
N GLY A 96 -15.57 7.79 1.31
CA GLY A 96 -16.82 7.04 1.11
C GLY A 96 -16.60 5.53 0.98
N GLY A 97 -15.65 4.96 1.74
CA GLY A 97 -15.38 3.52 1.76
C GLY A 97 -14.41 3.04 0.67
N ARG A 98 -13.49 3.90 0.21
CA ARG A 98 -12.52 3.56 -0.84
C ARG A 98 -11.08 3.34 -0.33
N LEU A 99 -10.82 3.45 0.97
CA LEU A 99 -9.50 3.25 1.52
C LEU A 99 -9.05 1.78 1.39
N GLU A 100 -7.77 1.58 1.06
CA GLU A 100 -7.02 0.37 1.36
C GLU A 100 -5.89 0.71 2.34
N LEU A 101 -5.86 0.03 3.48
CA LEU A 101 -4.88 0.29 4.54
C LEU A 101 -3.59 -0.48 4.26
N GLY A 102 -2.64 0.17 3.61
CA GLY A 102 -1.33 -0.42 3.36
C GLY A 102 -0.39 -0.30 4.56
N VAL A 103 0.15 -1.42 5.03
CA VAL A 103 1.04 -1.47 6.19
C VAL A 103 2.26 -2.35 5.94
N GLY A 104 3.36 -2.02 6.60
CA GLY A 104 4.62 -2.76 6.56
C GLY A 104 5.40 -2.62 7.86
N ALA A 105 6.44 -3.44 8.03
CA ALA A 105 7.22 -3.42 9.26
C ALA A 105 8.14 -2.19 9.42
N GLY A 106 8.38 -1.45 8.34
CA GLY A 106 9.37 -0.36 8.29
C GLY A 106 10.78 -0.85 7.95
N TRP A 107 11.62 0.03 7.37
CA TRP A 107 12.94 -0.37 6.90
C TRP A 107 13.99 0.75 6.80
N ASN A 108 13.58 2.00 6.60
CA ASN A 108 14.50 3.10 6.25
C ASN A 108 15.30 3.56 7.47
N GLU A 109 16.57 3.12 7.56
CA GLU A 109 17.48 3.44 8.66
C GLU A 109 17.81 4.92 8.71
N LEU A 110 18.03 5.55 7.54
CA LEU A 110 18.41 6.95 7.45
C LEU A 110 17.32 7.87 8.00
N GLU A 111 16.09 7.63 7.54
CA GLU A 111 14.92 8.41 7.92
C GLU A 111 14.57 8.25 9.40
N THR A 112 14.56 7.03 9.88
CA THR A 112 14.25 6.75 11.28
C THR A 112 15.30 7.35 12.22
N ALA A 113 16.58 7.24 11.89
CA ALA A 113 17.64 7.86 12.67
C ALA A 113 17.52 9.40 12.67
N ALA A 114 17.23 10.01 11.52
CA ALA A 114 17.09 11.46 11.41
C ALA A 114 15.92 12.02 12.23
N TYR A 115 14.80 11.31 12.31
CA TYR A 115 13.64 11.71 13.09
C TYR A 115 13.62 11.20 14.54
N GLY A 116 14.68 10.48 14.97
CA GLY A 116 14.70 9.88 16.31
C GLY A 116 13.65 8.77 16.50
N ILE A 117 13.22 8.15 15.41
CA ILE A 117 12.31 7.00 15.44
C ILE A 117 13.14 5.73 15.59
N GLU A 118 12.81 4.89 16.57
CA GLU A 118 13.57 3.66 16.79
C GLU A 118 13.29 2.61 15.71
N LEU A 119 14.34 2.25 14.96
CA LEU A 119 14.30 1.13 14.03
C LEU A 119 14.74 -0.15 14.75
N TYR A 120 13.81 -0.81 15.38
CA TYR A 120 14.06 -2.04 16.15
C TYR A 120 14.75 -3.13 15.33
N PRO A 121 15.48 -4.06 15.97
CA PRO A 121 16.03 -5.24 15.30
C PRO A 121 14.93 -5.99 14.53
N LEU A 122 15.29 -6.63 13.42
CA LEU A 122 14.33 -7.21 12.47
C LEU A 122 13.30 -8.14 13.14
N LYS A 123 13.72 -8.98 14.10
CA LYS A 123 12.79 -9.86 14.82
C LYS A 123 11.75 -9.05 15.59
N GLU A 124 12.19 -8.11 16.41
CA GLU A 124 11.30 -7.30 17.22
C GLU A 124 10.39 -6.41 16.36
N ARG A 125 10.92 -5.85 15.27
CA ARG A 125 10.17 -5.03 14.32
C ARG A 125 8.98 -5.80 13.74
N PHE A 126 9.17 -7.06 13.38
CA PHE A 126 8.08 -7.92 12.92
C PHE A 126 7.15 -8.37 14.02
N ASP A 127 7.64 -8.57 15.25
CA ASP A 127 6.79 -8.89 16.39
C ASP A 127 5.87 -7.68 16.71
N ARG A 128 6.40 -6.46 16.71
CA ARG A 128 5.63 -5.21 16.82
C ARG A 128 4.66 -5.00 15.65
N PHE A 129 5.05 -5.38 14.45
CA PHE A 129 4.19 -5.33 13.28
C PHE A 129 2.98 -6.27 13.44
N ASP A 130 3.19 -7.52 13.84
CA ASP A 130 2.11 -8.48 14.07
C ASP A 130 1.13 -8.00 15.16
N GLU A 131 1.63 -7.47 16.28
CA GLU A 131 0.79 -6.89 17.33
C GLU A 131 0.07 -5.62 16.86
N GLY A 132 0.75 -4.76 16.10
CA GLY A 132 0.19 -3.53 15.55
C GLY A 132 -0.98 -3.79 14.61
N VAL A 133 -0.88 -4.78 13.72
CA VAL A 133 -1.98 -5.17 12.83
C VAL A 133 -3.19 -5.67 13.64
N GLN A 134 -2.97 -6.51 14.65
CA GLN A 134 -4.04 -7.01 15.52
C GLN A 134 -4.72 -5.88 16.29
N ALA A 135 -3.94 -4.97 16.85
CA ALA A 135 -4.46 -3.78 17.57
C ALA A 135 -5.28 -2.87 16.65
N ILE A 136 -4.84 -2.67 15.40
CA ILE A 136 -5.59 -1.91 14.39
C ILE A 136 -6.92 -2.59 14.08
N ILE A 137 -6.92 -3.91 13.83
CA ILE A 137 -8.15 -4.66 13.54
C ILE A 137 -9.11 -4.56 14.71
N ALA A 138 -8.65 -4.79 15.96
CA ALA A 138 -9.50 -4.66 17.14
C ALA A 138 -10.13 -3.27 17.24
N LEU A 139 -9.35 -2.20 17.07
CA LEU A 139 -9.86 -0.83 17.10
C LEU A 139 -10.88 -0.54 16.01
N LEU A 140 -10.69 -1.07 14.81
CA LEU A 140 -11.60 -0.85 13.69
C LEU A 140 -12.88 -1.69 13.79
N THR A 141 -12.88 -2.80 14.52
CA THR A 141 -14.01 -3.76 14.54
C THR A 141 -14.76 -3.80 15.88
N GLU A 142 -14.08 -3.60 17.00
CA GLU A 142 -14.68 -3.72 18.34
C GLU A 142 -15.21 -2.37 18.84
N LYS A 143 -16.30 -2.41 19.60
CA LYS A 143 -16.86 -1.21 20.24
C LYS A 143 -15.89 -0.60 21.25
N SER A 144 -15.16 -1.43 21.98
CA SER A 144 -14.12 -1.05 22.94
C SER A 144 -13.02 -2.09 22.82
N ALA A 145 -11.88 -1.70 22.27
CA ALA A 145 -10.77 -2.60 22.01
C ALA A 145 -9.89 -2.80 23.24
N ASN A 146 -9.60 -4.06 23.52
CA ASN A 146 -8.63 -4.46 24.54
C ASN A 146 -7.58 -5.35 23.86
N PHE A 147 -6.30 -5.02 24.06
CA PHE A 147 -5.19 -5.78 23.52
C PHE A 147 -4.03 -5.78 24.52
N ASP A 148 -3.61 -6.95 24.97
CA ASP A 148 -2.53 -7.12 25.95
C ASP A 148 -1.33 -7.81 25.27
N GLY A 149 -0.66 -7.07 24.38
CA GLY A 149 0.55 -7.51 23.70
C GLY A 149 1.80 -7.18 24.52
N LYS A 150 2.92 -7.72 24.08
CA LYS A 150 4.23 -7.39 24.66
C LYS A 150 4.66 -5.95 24.35
N TYR A 151 4.30 -5.45 23.18
CA TYR A 151 4.75 -4.16 22.66
C TYR A 151 3.60 -3.16 22.51
N ILE A 152 2.40 -3.64 22.29
CA ILE A 152 1.21 -2.82 22.13
C ILE A 152 0.21 -3.20 23.21
N GLN A 153 -0.33 -2.21 23.91
CA GLN A 153 -1.36 -2.41 24.92
C GLN A 153 -2.51 -1.44 24.69
N LEU A 154 -3.72 -1.96 24.65
CA LEU A 154 -4.96 -1.18 24.59
C LEU A 154 -5.83 -1.56 25.78
N LYS A 155 -6.42 -0.57 26.43
CA LYS A 155 -7.36 -0.78 27.51
C LYS A 155 -8.59 0.09 27.28
N ASP A 156 -9.74 -0.54 27.09
CA ASP A 156 -11.02 0.11 26.82
C ASP A 156 -10.92 1.22 25.77
N ALA A 157 -10.12 0.96 24.71
CA ALA A 157 -9.78 1.94 23.70
C ALA A 157 -10.90 2.06 22.66
N TYR A 158 -11.23 3.28 22.28
CA TYR A 158 -12.24 3.60 21.28
C TYR A 158 -11.60 4.09 19.98
N CYS A 159 -12.21 3.72 18.86
CA CYS A 159 -11.96 4.28 17.53
C CYS A 159 -13.32 4.55 16.89
N GLU A 160 -13.86 5.74 17.15
CA GLU A 160 -15.17 6.17 16.66
C GLU A 160 -15.04 7.55 15.96
N PRO A 161 -15.78 7.74 14.84
CA PRO A 161 -16.65 6.76 14.17
C PRO A 161 -15.86 5.63 13.52
N LYS A 162 -16.49 4.46 13.35
CA LYS A 162 -15.92 3.34 12.59
C LYS A 162 -15.77 3.70 11.12
N ALA A 163 -14.91 2.97 10.42
CA ALA A 163 -14.80 3.01 8.97
C ALA A 163 -16.15 2.67 8.29
N VAL A 164 -16.35 3.13 7.07
CA VAL A 164 -17.52 2.79 6.23
C VAL A 164 -17.47 1.32 5.82
N GLN A 165 -16.27 0.83 5.49
CA GLN A 165 -16.08 -0.55 5.06
C GLN A 165 -16.17 -1.51 6.24
N THR A 166 -16.88 -2.63 6.05
CA THR A 166 -17.08 -3.67 7.08
C THR A 166 -16.42 -4.98 6.64
N PRO A 167 -15.70 -5.69 7.54
CA PRO A 167 -15.46 -5.39 8.95
C PRO A 167 -14.47 -4.24 9.19
N HIS A 168 -13.62 -3.94 8.25
CA HIS A 168 -12.63 -2.85 8.23
C HIS A 168 -12.16 -2.60 6.79
N PRO A 169 -11.48 -1.48 6.48
CA PRO A 169 -10.83 -1.29 5.18
C PRO A 169 -9.89 -2.46 4.86
N PRO A 170 -9.80 -2.93 3.61
CA PRO A 170 -8.88 -3.99 3.24
C PRO A 170 -7.44 -3.66 3.66
N ILE A 171 -6.76 -4.62 4.27
CA ILE A 171 -5.37 -4.48 4.69
C ILE A 171 -4.47 -4.94 3.54
N ALA A 172 -3.63 -4.03 3.06
CA ALA A 172 -2.57 -4.34 2.11
C ALA A 172 -1.23 -4.47 2.85
N ILE A 173 -0.49 -5.56 2.62
CA ILE A 173 0.84 -5.75 3.20
C ILE A 173 1.87 -5.74 2.09
N GLY A 174 2.88 -4.87 2.22
CA GLY A 174 3.99 -4.75 1.29
C GLY A 174 5.21 -5.55 1.72
N GLY A 175 5.91 -6.10 0.72
CA GLY A 175 7.20 -6.77 0.91
C GLY A 175 7.27 -8.19 0.40
N LYS A 176 8.49 -8.78 0.46
CA LYS A 176 8.79 -10.09 -0.13
C LYS A 176 9.48 -11.07 0.83
N GLY A 177 9.53 -10.76 2.12
CA GLY A 177 10.17 -11.62 3.12
C GLY A 177 9.44 -12.97 3.28
N PRO A 178 10.07 -14.11 2.89
CA PRO A 178 9.36 -15.39 2.81
C PRO A 178 8.87 -15.91 4.17
N LYS A 179 9.61 -15.64 5.25
CA LYS A 179 9.32 -16.21 6.58
C LYS A 179 8.36 -15.38 7.42
N ARG A 180 8.45 -14.05 7.35
CA ARG A 180 7.69 -13.16 8.25
C ARG A 180 6.64 -12.36 7.47
N THR A 181 7.03 -11.70 6.37
CA THR A 181 6.10 -10.89 5.58
C THR A 181 4.99 -11.76 4.98
N LEU A 182 5.33 -12.85 4.27
CA LEU A 182 4.33 -13.70 3.63
C LEU A 182 3.44 -14.43 4.64
N ARG A 183 3.98 -14.77 5.82
CA ARG A 183 3.14 -15.31 6.90
C ARG A 183 2.15 -14.27 7.46
N ALA A 184 2.57 -13.01 7.58
CA ALA A 184 1.67 -11.92 7.98
C ALA A 184 0.60 -11.66 6.91
N VAL A 185 0.98 -11.69 5.62
CA VAL A 185 0.04 -11.63 4.49
C VAL A 185 -1.01 -12.72 4.60
N ALA A 186 -0.61 -13.98 4.78
CA ALA A 186 -1.52 -15.11 4.92
C ALA A 186 -2.51 -14.93 6.07
N LYS A 187 -2.06 -14.34 7.20
CA LYS A 187 -2.90 -14.14 8.38
C LYS A 187 -3.87 -12.97 8.25
N TRP A 188 -3.42 -11.84 7.72
CA TRP A 188 -4.08 -10.56 7.92
C TRP A 188 -4.50 -9.83 6.65
N ALA A 189 -3.79 -10.03 5.51
CA ALA A 189 -3.97 -9.19 4.33
C ALA A 189 -5.12 -9.62 3.43
N GLN A 190 -5.83 -8.66 2.84
CA GLN A 190 -6.68 -8.83 1.67
C GLN A 190 -5.94 -8.51 0.38
N HIS A 191 -4.76 -7.85 0.51
CA HIS A 191 -3.92 -7.47 -0.62
C HIS A 191 -2.45 -7.66 -0.26
N TRP A 192 -1.69 -8.35 -1.09
CA TRP A 192 -0.24 -8.46 -1.01
C TRP A 192 0.42 -7.71 -2.15
N ASN A 193 1.34 -6.81 -1.83
CA ASN A 193 2.16 -6.16 -2.85
C ASN A 193 3.62 -6.59 -2.74
N ALA A 194 4.14 -7.19 -3.80
CA ALA A 194 5.54 -7.58 -3.92
C ALA A 194 6.32 -6.59 -4.78
N ILE A 195 7.52 -6.22 -4.31
CA ILE A 195 8.49 -5.46 -5.11
C ILE A 195 9.58 -6.42 -5.55
N VAL A 196 9.48 -6.87 -6.78
CA VAL A 196 10.39 -7.86 -7.41
C VAL A 196 10.84 -7.38 -8.78
N PRO A 197 12.03 -7.82 -9.26
CA PRO A 197 12.53 -7.41 -10.56
C PRO A 197 11.70 -7.95 -11.75
N GLY A 198 11.10 -9.13 -11.60
CA GLY A 198 10.36 -9.78 -12.67
C GLY A 198 9.49 -10.96 -12.22
N PRO A 199 8.75 -11.56 -13.17
CA PRO A 199 7.88 -12.70 -12.87
C PRO A 199 8.60 -13.93 -12.32
N ALA A 200 9.86 -14.15 -12.70
CA ALA A 200 10.65 -15.27 -12.22
C ALA A 200 10.93 -15.21 -10.72
N GLU A 201 11.13 -14.01 -10.16
CA GLU A 201 11.33 -13.82 -8.73
C GLU A 201 10.01 -13.79 -7.95
N TRP A 202 8.89 -13.48 -8.61
CA TRP A 202 7.58 -13.46 -7.97
C TRP A 202 6.99 -14.86 -7.77
N ALA A 203 7.08 -15.73 -8.75
CA ALA A 203 6.45 -17.04 -8.73
C ALA A 203 6.81 -17.89 -7.48
N PRO A 204 8.11 -18.04 -7.09
CA PRO A 204 8.47 -18.76 -5.87
C PRO A 204 7.89 -18.15 -4.59
N LEU A 205 7.72 -16.82 -4.54
CA LEU A 205 7.13 -16.16 -3.39
C LEU A 205 5.63 -16.44 -3.28
N LYS A 206 4.93 -16.54 -4.42
CA LYS A 206 3.52 -16.94 -4.46
C LYS A 206 3.34 -18.36 -3.92
N GLU A 207 4.21 -19.29 -4.27
CA GLU A 207 4.17 -20.67 -3.75
C GLU A 207 4.35 -20.69 -2.22
N ILE A 208 5.27 -19.90 -1.67
CA ILE A 208 5.46 -19.77 -0.22
C ILE A 208 4.21 -19.14 0.43
N LEU A 209 3.58 -18.16 -0.20
CA LEU A 209 2.33 -17.60 0.32
C LEU A 209 1.22 -18.65 0.37
N VAL A 210 1.08 -19.49 -0.68
CA VAL A 210 0.12 -20.60 -0.71
C VAL A 210 0.34 -21.55 0.47
N GLN A 211 1.61 -21.90 0.77
CA GLN A 211 1.95 -22.75 1.91
C GLN A 211 1.54 -22.10 3.24
N HIS A 212 1.88 -20.82 3.45
CA HIS A 212 1.47 -20.10 4.66
C HIS A 212 -0.06 -19.96 4.78
N CYS A 213 -0.77 -19.78 3.67
CA CYS A 213 -2.23 -19.76 3.68
C CYS A 213 -2.81 -21.12 4.12
N ALA A 214 -2.26 -22.22 3.61
CA ALA A 214 -2.65 -23.58 4.02
C ALA A 214 -2.40 -23.81 5.52
N GLU A 215 -1.26 -23.35 6.06
CA GLU A 215 -0.93 -23.46 7.50
C GLU A 215 -1.94 -22.73 8.41
N VAL A 216 -2.54 -21.63 7.93
CA VAL A 216 -3.52 -20.84 8.71
C VAL A 216 -4.97 -21.13 8.32
N GLY A 217 -5.21 -22.09 7.42
CA GLY A 217 -6.55 -22.50 7.00
C GLY A 217 -7.27 -21.45 6.15
N ARG A 218 -6.53 -20.63 5.37
CA ARG A 218 -7.08 -19.56 4.53
C ARG A 218 -6.92 -19.87 3.05
N ASP A 219 -7.94 -19.55 2.25
CA ASP A 219 -7.84 -19.62 0.80
C ASP A 219 -6.99 -18.45 0.28
N VAL A 220 -5.95 -18.77 -0.50
CA VAL A 220 -5.07 -17.77 -1.12
C VAL A 220 -5.80 -16.91 -2.15
N SER A 221 -6.90 -17.39 -2.73
CA SER A 221 -7.74 -16.61 -3.66
C SER A 221 -8.44 -15.41 -3.01
N ALA A 222 -8.53 -15.41 -1.67
CA ALA A 222 -9.04 -14.26 -0.90
C ALA A 222 -8.01 -13.12 -0.76
N ILE A 223 -6.82 -13.27 -1.38
CA ILE A 223 -5.74 -12.28 -1.32
C ILE A 223 -5.41 -11.82 -2.73
N THR A 224 -5.69 -10.54 -3.03
CA THR A 224 -5.21 -9.91 -4.27
C THR A 224 -3.69 -9.85 -4.23
N CYS A 225 -3.02 -10.44 -5.22
CA CYS A 225 -1.57 -10.41 -5.33
C CYS A 225 -1.15 -9.38 -6.37
N SER A 226 -0.42 -8.35 -5.97
CA SER A 226 0.07 -7.31 -6.88
C SER A 226 1.58 -7.18 -6.90
N VAL A 227 2.08 -6.58 -7.96
CA VAL A 227 3.48 -6.21 -8.13
C VAL A 227 3.58 -4.74 -8.50
N ASN A 228 4.71 -4.09 -8.16
CA ASN A 228 5.03 -2.77 -8.67
C ASN A 228 5.80 -2.91 -9.99
N LEU A 229 5.35 -2.19 -11.02
CA LEU A 229 6.06 -2.03 -12.27
C LEU A 229 6.41 -0.57 -12.46
N ARG A 230 7.71 -0.26 -12.49
CA ARG A 230 8.19 1.10 -12.71
C ARG A 230 8.13 1.41 -14.20
N ILE A 231 7.53 2.54 -14.55
CA ILE A 231 7.56 3.07 -15.91
C ILE A 231 8.83 3.89 -16.05
N ASP A 232 9.66 3.54 -17.03
CA ASP A 232 10.82 4.33 -17.40
C ASP A 232 10.36 5.44 -18.37
N PRO A 233 10.65 6.73 -18.10
CA PRO A 233 10.24 7.82 -18.97
C PRO A 233 10.94 7.80 -20.34
N ASP A 234 12.09 7.12 -20.44
CA ASP A 234 12.90 7.04 -21.67
C ASP A 234 12.53 5.81 -22.54
N GLU A 235 11.65 4.93 -22.05
CA GLU A 235 11.20 3.73 -22.76
C GLU A 235 9.78 3.90 -23.34
N SER A 236 9.50 3.13 -24.40
CA SER A 236 8.13 3.00 -24.93
C SER A 236 7.20 2.34 -23.91
N LEU A 237 5.94 2.77 -23.87
CA LEU A 237 4.90 2.11 -23.07
C LEU A 237 4.72 0.63 -23.43
N ASP A 238 5.11 0.21 -24.66
CA ASP A 238 5.05 -1.19 -25.07
C ASP A 238 5.90 -2.09 -24.20
N VAL A 239 7.03 -1.59 -23.65
CA VAL A 239 7.89 -2.34 -22.72
C VAL A 239 7.13 -2.60 -21.41
N ALA A 240 6.47 -1.58 -20.89
CA ALA A 240 5.66 -1.71 -19.68
C ALA A 240 4.46 -2.65 -19.91
N VAL A 241 3.79 -2.58 -21.05
CA VAL A 241 2.70 -3.46 -21.44
C VAL A 241 3.17 -4.91 -21.57
N ALA A 242 4.29 -5.16 -22.23
CA ALA A 242 4.87 -6.51 -22.38
C ALA A 242 5.25 -7.09 -21.00
N THR A 243 5.83 -6.27 -20.12
CA THR A 243 6.17 -6.70 -18.75
C THR A 243 4.93 -7.00 -17.92
N ALA A 244 3.88 -6.18 -18.04
CA ALA A 244 2.60 -6.43 -17.38
C ALA A 244 1.94 -7.74 -17.88
N ALA A 245 2.00 -8.01 -19.18
CA ALA A 245 1.53 -9.27 -19.78
C ALA A 245 2.29 -10.48 -19.19
N ALA A 246 3.61 -10.39 -19.07
CA ALA A 246 4.41 -11.46 -18.46
C ALA A 246 4.05 -11.72 -16.98
N TYR A 247 3.70 -10.69 -16.22
CA TYR A 247 3.17 -10.85 -14.86
C TYR A 247 1.77 -11.48 -14.85
N ALA A 248 0.93 -11.16 -15.85
CA ALA A 248 -0.39 -11.81 -15.99
C ALA A 248 -0.24 -13.32 -16.25
N GLU A 249 0.65 -13.71 -17.14
CA GLU A 249 0.97 -15.11 -17.42
C GLU A 249 1.51 -15.85 -16.19
N ALA A 250 2.25 -15.15 -15.34
CA ALA A 250 2.73 -15.68 -14.07
C ALA A 250 1.62 -15.76 -12.97
N GLY A 251 0.41 -15.28 -13.24
CA GLY A 251 -0.72 -15.34 -12.31
C GLY A 251 -0.74 -14.21 -11.27
N VAL A 252 -0.20 -13.05 -11.60
CA VAL A 252 -0.36 -11.81 -10.80
C VAL A 252 -1.75 -11.23 -11.07
N ASP A 253 -2.47 -10.86 -10.02
CA ASP A 253 -3.84 -10.35 -10.12
C ASP A 253 -3.88 -8.88 -10.55
N MET A 254 -2.91 -8.06 -10.08
CA MET A 254 -2.87 -6.62 -10.31
C MET A 254 -1.43 -6.13 -10.53
N VAL A 255 -1.24 -5.24 -11.49
CA VAL A 255 0.00 -4.50 -11.66
C VAL A 255 -0.19 -3.05 -11.23
N VAL A 256 0.65 -2.60 -10.30
CA VAL A 256 0.70 -1.22 -9.84
C VAL A 256 1.73 -0.47 -10.69
N MET A 257 1.23 0.38 -11.60
CA MET A 257 2.03 1.17 -12.53
C MET A 257 2.66 2.35 -11.77
N ASN A 258 3.94 2.25 -11.47
CA ASN A 258 4.66 3.29 -10.72
C ASN A 258 5.17 4.35 -11.69
N LEU A 259 4.52 5.51 -11.70
CA LEU A 259 4.81 6.60 -12.61
C LEU A 259 6.20 7.21 -12.35
N PRO A 260 6.84 7.78 -13.40
CA PRO A 260 8.03 8.60 -13.24
C PRO A 260 7.83 9.75 -12.25
N LEU A 261 8.93 10.29 -11.71
CA LEU A 261 8.89 11.59 -11.03
C LEU A 261 8.36 12.65 -11.98
N ASP A 262 7.61 13.60 -11.47
CA ASP A 262 7.04 14.73 -12.23
C ASP A 262 6.17 14.35 -13.42
N ALA A 263 5.67 13.11 -13.48
CA ALA A 263 4.75 12.70 -14.52
C ALA A 263 3.53 13.65 -14.59
N PRO A 264 3.28 14.30 -15.73
CA PRO A 264 2.11 15.17 -15.86
C PRO A 264 0.82 14.31 -15.97
N PRO A 265 -0.35 14.88 -15.66
CA PRO A 265 -1.62 14.14 -15.76
C PRO A 265 -1.91 13.63 -17.18
N SER A 266 -1.31 14.22 -18.21
CA SER A 266 -1.45 13.78 -19.61
C SER A 266 -0.85 12.39 -19.90
N VAL A 267 -0.04 11.80 -19.02
CA VAL A 267 0.48 10.42 -19.19
C VAL A 267 -0.58 9.35 -18.92
N VAL A 268 -1.64 9.70 -18.16
CA VAL A 268 -2.62 8.73 -17.67
C VAL A 268 -3.45 8.14 -18.81
N GLU A 269 -3.98 8.96 -19.72
CA GLU A 269 -4.80 8.49 -20.83
C GLU A 269 -4.04 7.60 -21.81
N PRO A 270 -2.82 7.96 -22.31
CA PRO A 270 -2.02 7.06 -23.12
C PRO A 270 -1.71 5.73 -22.44
N LEU A 271 -1.37 5.76 -21.15
CA LEU A 271 -1.12 4.55 -20.36
C LEU A 271 -2.38 3.67 -20.27
N ALA A 272 -3.53 4.28 -19.97
CA ALA A 272 -4.81 3.56 -19.90
C ALA A 272 -5.14 2.88 -21.25
N LYS A 273 -4.94 3.57 -22.37
CA LYS A 273 -5.14 3.01 -23.70
C LYS A 273 -4.18 1.86 -24.01
N ALA A 274 -2.90 2.00 -23.65
CA ALA A 274 -1.90 0.97 -23.87
C ALA A 274 -2.17 -0.32 -23.08
N LEU A 275 -2.69 -0.20 -21.85
CA LEU A 275 -3.00 -1.32 -20.97
C LEU A 275 -4.36 -1.99 -21.27
N ALA A 276 -5.27 -1.31 -21.98
CA ALA A 276 -6.63 -1.80 -22.26
C ALA A 276 -6.72 -3.22 -22.85
N PRO A 277 -5.81 -3.67 -23.74
CA PRO A 277 -5.83 -5.03 -24.25
C PRO A 277 -5.56 -6.13 -23.22
N LEU A 278 -5.03 -5.78 -22.05
CA LEU A 278 -4.70 -6.71 -20.96
C LEU A 278 -5.75 -6.74 -19.82
N ALA A 279 -6.73 -5.82 -19.85
CA ALA A 279 -7.74 -5.65 -18.81
C ALA A 279 -8.83 -6.73 -18.80
#